data_702872c24542a9233c4b0381d24fa49f
#
_entry.id   702872c24542a9233c4b0381d24fa49f
#
_cell.length_a   1.000
_cell.length_b   1.000
_cell.length_c   1.000
_cell.angle_alpha   90.00
_cell.angle_beta   90.00
_cell.angle_gamma   90.00
#
_symmetry.space_group_name_H-M   'P 1'
#
loop_
_entity.id
_entity.type
_entity.pdbx_description
1 polymer ?
#
loop_
_entity_poly.entity_id
_entity_poly.type
_entity_poly.pdbx_seq_one_letter_code
_entity_poly.pdbx_strand_id
1 'polypeptide(L)'
;DVADDTDVFDDDSKNIMFDNVIERLGVKPDDQEKAYTNLEKFAELTRNTESSNDYTVKNKAVRGKEATTAKGAYQFVDDSIVPALNRLKRLIGEQPWMTELRKSNDIFSLTNRQQDLLFFGDMFEKTVDKKTGVGDKLLKKIMKGDKEAMLQMYKKAHHTGKLPPEALKNARRNFLKGTK
;
A
#
# COMPACT_ATOMS: atom_id res chain seq x y z
N ASP A 1 -10.81 11.23 24.66
CA ASP A 1 -11.09 10.72 23.31
C ASP A 1 -11.19 9.20 23.36
N VAL A 2 -12.41 8.71 23.27
CA VAL A 2 -12.64 7.28 23.07
C VAL A 2 -12.20 6.98 21.66
N ALA A 3 -11.13 6.17 21.50
CA ALA A 3 -10.78 5.64 20.20
C ALA A 3 -12.04 4.98 19.63
N ASP A 4 -12.45 5.37 18.44
CA ASP A 4 -13.57 4.76 17.76
C ASP A 4 -13.32 3.26 17.71
N ASP A 5 -14.30 2.45 18.11
CA ASP A 5 -14.19 0.99 18.07
C ASP A 5 -13.72 0.48 16.68
N THR A 6 -14.05 1.21 15.62
CA THR A 6 -13.60 0.95 14.25
C THR A 6 -12.07 1.00 14.13
N ASP A 7 -11.40 1.94 14.80
CA ASP A 7 -9.94 2.07 14.76
C ASP A 7 -9.25 0.87 15.40
N VAL A 8 -9.82 0.32 16.47
CA VAL A 8 -9.29 -0.87 17.15
C VAL A 8 -9.36 -2.10 16.23
N PHE A 9 -10.49 -2.30 15.56
CA PHE A 9 -10.66 -3.40 14.60
C PHE A 9 -9.70 -3.27 13.42
N ASP A 10 -9.49 -2.07 12.92
CA ASP A 10 -8.59 -1.82 11.79
C ASP A 10 -7.12 -2.06 12.20
N ASP A 11 -6.72 -1.69 13.42
CA ASP A 11 -5.39 -2.00 13.94
C ASP A 11 -5.19 -3.51 14.14
N ASP A 12 -6.18 -4.22 14.65
CA ASP A 12 -6.14 -5.68 14.79
C ASP A 12 -6.00 -6.35 13.42
N SER A 13 -6.74 -5.89 12.43
CA SER A 13 -6.66 -6.39 11.05
C SER A 13 -5.26 -6.18 10.46
N LYS A 14 -4.66 -5.01 10.70
CA LYS A 14 -3.29 -4.74 10.27
C LYS A 14 -2.29 -5.69 10.92
N ASN A 15 -2.41 -5.90 12.22
CA ASN A 15 -1.54 -6.81 12.97
C ASN A 15 -1.68 -8.25 12.48
N ILE A 16 -2.90 -8.73 12.25
CA ILE A 16 -3.15 -10.06 11.69
C ILE A 16 -2.45 -10.21 10.33
N MET A 17 -2.60 -9.21 9.48
CA MET A 17 -2.01 -9.21 8.14
C MET A 17 -0.47 -9.21 8.18
N PHE A 18 0.12 -8.37 9.04
CA PHE A 18 1.58 -8.31 9.22
C PHE A 18 2.12 -9.60 9.81
N ASP A 19 1.47 -10.16 10.83
CA ASP A 19 1.86 -11.43 11.44
C ASP A 19 1.82 -12.58 10.43
N ASN A 20 0.80 -12.62 9.59
CA ASN A 20 0.68 -13.59 8.51
C ASN A 20 1.86 -13.54 7.55
N VAL A 21 2.24 -12.34 7.13
CA VAL A 21 3.34 -12.14 6.19
C VAL A 21 4.68 -12.46 6.84
N ILE A 22 4.88 -12.05 8.08
CA ILE A 22 6.08 -12.32 8.87
C ILE A 22 6.27 -13.82 9.05
N GLU A 23 5.22 -14.55 9.42
CA GLU A 23 5.25 -16.01 9.55
C GLU A 23 5.55 -16.69 8.20
N ARG A 24 4.83 -16.29 7.15
CA ARG A 24 5.01 -16.84 5.80
C ARG A 24 6.45 -16.70 5.31
N LEU A 25 7.09 -15.58 5.61
CA LEU A 25 8.45 -15.29 5.15
C LEU A 25 9.53 -15.78 6.12
N GLY A 26 9.15 -16.37 7.25
CA GLY A 26 10.10 -16.93 8.21
C GLY A 26 10.97 -15.89 8.89
N VAL A 27 10.42 -14.70 9.18
CA VAL A 27 11.15 -13.64 9.88
C VAL A 27 11.40 -14.08 11.33
N LYS A 28 12.65 -14.01 11.77
CA LYS A 28 13.04 -14.41 13.13
C LYS A 28 12.40 -13.49 14.17
N PRO A 29 12.09 -14.00 15.39
CA PRO A 29 11.48 -13.18 16.44
C PRO A 29 12.20 -11.87 16.72
N ASP A 30 13.53 -11.87 16.75
CA ASP A 30 14.34 -10.67 17.01
C ASP A 30 14.22 -9.60 15.90
N ASP A 31 13.81 -9.99 14.70
CA ASP A 31 13.70 -9.10 13.55
C ASP A 31 12.25 -8.63 13.28
N GLN A 32 11.26 -9.11 14.04
CA GLN A 32 9.85 -8.84 13.77
C GLN A 32 9.48 -7.37 13.97
N GLU A 33 9.95 -6.74 15.04
CA GLU A 33 9.68 -5.33 15.30
C GLU A 33 10.24 -4.44 14.17
N LYS A 34 11.46 -4.75 13.74
CA LYS A 34 12.10 -4.06 12.61
C LYS A 34 11.31 -4.27 11.31
N ALA A 35 10.81 -5.49 11.08
CA ALA A 35 9.97 -5.79 9.92
C ALA A 35 8.69 -4.94 9.91
N TYR A 36 8.00 -4.84 11.05
CA TYR A 36 6.82 -3.98 11.21
C TYR A 36 7.14 -2.52 10.87
N THR A 37 8.20 -1.99 11.47
CA THR A 37 8.64 -0.61 11.24
C THR A 37 8.95 -0.34 9.78
N ASN A 38 9.62 -1.27 9.11
CA ASN A 38 9.99 -1.12 7.71
C ASN A 38 8.80 -1.26 6.75
N LEU A 39 7.82 -2.10 7.06
CA LEU A 39 6.58 -2.17 6.29
C LEU A 39 5.79 -0.85 6.39
N GLU A 40 5.70 -0.27 7.59
CA GLU A 40 5.09 1.05 7.78
C GLU A 40 5.88 2.15 7.04
N LYS A 41 7.21 2.05 7.03
CA LYS A 41 8.07 2.99 6.30
C LYS A 41 7.82 2.92 4.79
N PHE A 42 7.65 1.71 4.26
CA PHE A 42 7.30 1.53 2.86
C PHE A 42 5.97 2.22 2.50
N ALA A 43 4.96 2.05 3.33
CA ALA A 43 3.67 2.71 3.14
C ALA A 43 3.82 4.24 3.20
N GLU A 44 4.55 4.76 4.18
CA GLU A 44 4.82 6.20 4.32
C GLU A 44 5.51 6.78 3.08
N LEU A 45 6.54 6.11 2.59
CA LEU A 45 7.27 6.56 1.38
C LEU A 45 6.37 6.55 0.15
N THR A 46 5.49 5.55 0.05
CA THR A 46 4.49 5.49 -1.03
C THR A 46 3.52 6.67 -0.93
N ARG A 47 2.95 6.93 0.24
CA ARG A 47 2.04 8.07 0.46
C ARG A 47 2.73 9.41 0.15
N ASN A 48 3.95 9.59 0.62
CA ASN A 48 4.71 10.82 0.37
C ASN A 48 4.91 11.06 -1.14
N THR A 49 5.16 9.99 -1.87
CA THR A 49 5.37 10.06 -3.32
C THR A 49 4.08 10.33 -4.08
N GLU A 50 2.98 9.67 -3.69
CA GLU A 50 1.70 9.75 -4.40
C GLU A 50 0.90 11.01 -4.08
N SER A 51 0.90 11.45 -2.83
CA SER A 51 -0.07 12.44 -2.36
C SER A 51 0.50 13.45 -1.36
N SER A 52 1.81 13.44 -1.11
CA SER A 52 2.42 14.19 0.01
C SER A 52 1.79 13.81 1.36
N ASN A 53 1.45 12.52 1.52
CA ASN A 53 0.81 11.94 2.70
C ASN A 53 -0.59 12.49 3.00
N ASP A 54 -1.32 12.91 1.97
CA ASP A 54 -2.68 13.44 2.11
C ASP A 54 -3.71 12.39 1.68
N TYR A 55 -4.53 11.92 2.63
CA TYR A 55 -5.56 10.91 2.39
C TYR A 55 -6.77 11.44 1.63
N THR A 56 -6.88 12.75 1.43
CA THR A 56 -8.01 13.41 0.79
C THR A 56 -7.73 13.91 -0.63
N VAL A 57 -6.54 13.63 -1.16
CA VAL A 57 -6.13 14.13 -2.47
C VAL A 57 -6.89 13.42 -3.58
N LYS A 58 -7.51 14.21 -4.44
CA LYS A 58 -8.04 13.80 -5.73
C LYS A 58 -7.07 14.26 -6.81
N ASN A 59 -6.73 13.37 -7.74
CA ASN A 59 -5.88 13.73 -8.84
C ASN A 59 -6.54 14.80 -9.71
N LYS A 60 -5.86 15.92 -9.89
CA LYS A 60 -6.37 17.04 -10.70
C LYS A 60 -5.99 16.83 -12.16
N ALA A 61 -6.91 17.23 -13.06
CA ALA A 61 -6.60 17.30 -14.47
C ALA A 61 -5.39 18.23 -14.69
N VAL A 62 -4.39 17.70 -15.39
CA VAL A 62 -3.27 18.51 -15.87
C VAL A 62 -3.64 19.01 -17.26
N ARG A 63 -3.34 20.27 -17.55
CA ARG A 63 -3.67 20.91 -18.84
C ARG A 63 -3.21 20.02 -20.01
N GLY A 64 -4.16 19.62 -20.87
CA GLY A 64 -3.92 18.77 -22.03
C GLY A 64 -3.96 17.26 -21.75
N LYS A 65 -4.29 16.83 -20.51
CA LYS A 65 -4.49 15.42 -20.15
C LYS A 65 -5.78 15.25 -19.38
N GLU A 66 -6.49 14.16 -19.63
CA GLU A 66 -7.66 13.82 -18.84
C GLU A 66 -7.26 13.56 -17.38
N ALA A 67 -8.13 13.96 -16.43
CA ALA A 67 -7.95 13.63 -15.04
C ALA A 67 -8.05 12.11 -14.87
N THR A 68 -7.09 11.53 -14.19
CA THR A 68 -7.21 10.12 -13.78
C THR A 68 -8.21 10.01 -12.62
N THR A 69 -8.72 8.82 -12.36
CA THR A 69 -9.61 8.53 -11.23
C THR A 69 -8.86 8.34 -9.91
N ALA A 70 -7.55 8.60 -9.88
CA ALA A 70 -6.70 8.38 -8.71
C ALA A 70 -7.11 9.22 -7.52
N LYS A 71 -7.30 8.60 -6.35
CA LYS A 71 -7.78 9.21 -5.12
C LYS A 71 -7.08 8.66 -3.89
N GLY A 72 -7.00 9.51 -2.86
CA GLY A 72 -6.51 9.14 -1.55
C GLY A 72 -4.99 9.14 -1.41
N ALA A 73 -4.52 8.69 -0.26
CA ALA A 73 -3.10 8.75 0.09
C ALA A 73 -2.22 7.94 -0.87
N TYR A 74 -2.74 6.84 -1.41
CA TYR A 74 -2.01 5.92 -2.30
C TYR A 74 -2.40 6.07 -3.77
N GLN A 75 -3.30 7.00 -4.08
CA GLN A 75 -3.76 7.28 -5.44
C GLN A 75 -4.32 6.04 -6.14
N PHE A 76 -5.25 5.34 -5.49
CA PHE A 76 -5.99 4.25 -6.12
C PHE A 76 -6.87 4.77 -7.25
N VAL A 77 -6.74 4.16 -8.42
CA VAL A 77 -7.66 4.42 -9.54
C VAL A 77 -8.89 3.52 -9.43
N ASP A 78 -10.00 3.93 -10.02
CA ASP A 78 -11.28 3.22 -9.87
C ASP A 78 -11.18 1.72 -10.23
N ASP A 79 -10.47 1.39 -11.29
CA ASP A 79 -10.32 0.00 -11.75
C ASP A 79 -9.44 -0.86 -10.83
N SER A 80 -8.66 -0.27 -9.94
CA SER A 80 -7.77 -0.99 -9.03
C SER A 80 -8.42 -1.34 -7.69
N ILE A 81 -9.56 -0.74 -7.36
CA ILE A 81 -10.18 -0.87 -6.04
C ILE A 81 -10.69 -2.30 -5.79
N VAL A 82 -11.50 -2.85 -6.68
CA VAL A 82 -12.06 -4.21 -6.51
C VAL A 82 -10.96 -5.28 -6.51
N PRO A 83 -9.97 -5.26 -7.43
CA PRO A 83 -8.85 -6.19 -7.32
C PRO A 83 -8.08 -6.09 -6.00
N ALA A 84 -7.85 -4.88 -5.48
CA ALA A 84 -7.19 -4.68 -4.19
C ALA A 84 -8.04 -5.24 -3.04
N LEU A 85 -9.35 -5.02 -3.05
CA LEU A 85 -10.27 -5.60 -2.07
C LEU A 85 -10.26 -7.12 -2.09
N ASN A 86 -10.20 -7.73 -3.27
CA ASN A 86 -10.13 -9.19 -3.40
C ASN A 86 -8.85 -9.74 -2.79
N ARG A 87 -7.73 -9.03 -2.94
CA ARG A 87 -6.45 -9.40 -2.31
C ARG A 87 -6.52 -9.25 -0.80
N LEU A 88 -7.01 -8.13 -0.31
CA LEU A 88 -7.17 -7.89 1.14
C LEU A 88 -8.09 -8.93 1.78
N LYS A 89 -9.19 -9.27 1.14
CA LYS A 89 -10.13 -10.30 1.62
C LYS A 89 -9.44 -11.64 1.87
N ARG A 90 -8.47 -12.02 1.07
CA ARG A 90 -7.72 -13.27 1.27
C ARG A 90 -6.93 -13.29 2.56
N LEU A 91 -6.55 -12.11 3.08
CA LEU A 91 -5.73 -11.98 4.29
C LEU A 91 -6.55 -11.80 5.55
N ILE A 92 -7.60 -11.00 5.51
CA ILE A 92 -8.38 -10.62 6.70
C ILE A 92 -9.87 -11.00 6.62
N GLY A 93 -10.33 -11.56 5.51
CA GLY A 93 -11.76 -11.80 5.27
C GLY A 93 -12.50 -10.54 4.85
N GLU A 94 -13.73 -10.72 4.37
CA GLU A 94 -14.57 -9.58 4.00
C GLU A 94 -15.13 -8.90 5.26
N GLN A 95 -14.93 -7.59 5.36
CA GLN A 95 -15.44 -6.76 6.45
C GLN A 95 -16.54 -5.81 5.89
N PRO A 96 -17.45 -5.30 6.75
CA PRO A 96 -18.56 -4.47 6.26
C PRO A 96 -18.13 -3.26 5.41
N TRP A 97 -17.06 -2.57 5.79
CA TRP A 97 -16.56 -1.43 5.03
C TRP A 97 -16.04 -1.82 3.64
N MET A 98 -15.52 -3.04 3.50
CA MET A 98 -15.07 -3.57 2.20
C MET A 98 -16.27 -3.83 1.29
N THR A 99 -17.33 -4.41 1.84
CA THR A 99 -18.59 -4.63 1.10
C THR A 99 -19.18 -3.31 0.61
N GLU A 100 -19.19 -2.29 1.46
CA GLU A 100 -19.66 -0.96 1.09
C GLU A 100 -18.77 -0.31 0.02
N LEU A 101 -17.45 -0.46 0.12
CA LEU A 101 -16.52 0.06 -0.89
C LEU A 101 -16.74 -0.61 -2.26
N ARG A 102 -17.07 -1.90 -2.28
CA ARG A 102 -17.39 -2.60 -3.54
C ARG A 102 -18.60 -1.99 -4.25
N LYS A 103 -19.56 -1.48 -3.49
CA LYS A 103 -20.77 -0.84 -4.05
C LYS A 103 -20.51 0.60 -4.48
N SER A 104 -19.78 1.37 -3.67
CA SER A 104 -19.56 2.81 -3.89
C SER A 104 -18.39 3.09 -4.82
N ASN A 105 -17.38 2.24 -4.80
CA ASN A 105 -16.08 2.45 -5.45
C ASN A 105 -15.45 3.80 -5.09
N ASP A 106 -15.71 4.30 -3.88
CA ASP A 106 -15.28 5.62 -3.42
C ASP A 106 -14.26 5.51 -2.27
N ILE A 107 -13.00 5.71 -2.60
CA ILE A 107 -11.89 5.69 -1.63
C ILE A 107 -12.10 6.71 -0.50
N PHE A 108 -12.76 7.84 -0.76
CA PHE A 108 -12.99 8.85 0.26
C PHE A 108 -14.01 8.44 1.33
N SER A 109 -14.75 7.33 1.11
CA SER A 109 -15.59 6.72 2.14
C SER A 109 -14.78 6.01 3.22
N LEU A 110 -13.49 5.76 2.98
CA LEU A 110 -12.61 5.02 3.88
C LEU A 110 -11.97 5.94 4.91
N THR A 111 -11.75 5.40 6.11
CA THR A 111 -10.84 6.03 7.07
C THR A 111 -9.40 5.95 6.56
N ASN A 112 -8.51 6.75 7.15
CA ASN A 112 -7.08 6.68 6.81
C ASN A 112 -6.52 5.28 7.01
N ARG A 113 -6.87 4.61 8.10
CA ARG A 113 -6.43 3.25 8.40
C ARG A 113 -6.95 2.24 7.40
N GLN A 114 -8.19 2.39 6.92
CA GLN A 114 -8.75 1.52 5.89
C GLN A 114 -8.04 1.69 4.54
N GLN A 115 -7.64 2.91 4.20
CA GLN A 115 -6.79 3.13 3.02
C GLN A 115 -5.45 2.42 3.16
N ASP A 116 -4.83 2.47 4.34
CA ASP A 116 -3.59 1.74 4.63
C ASP A 116 -3.77 0.23 4.50
N LEU A 117 -4.86 -0.32 5.06
CA LEU A 117 -5.16 -1.75 4.97
C LEU A 117 -5.30 -2.20 3.51
N LEU A 118 -6.02 -1.42 2.72
CA LEU A 118 -6.21 -1.73 1.30
C LEU A 118 -4.86 -1.77 0.57
N PHE A 119 -3.99 -0.82 0.84
CA PHE A 119 -2.65 -0.77 0.27
C PHE A 119 -1.81 -1.99 0.66
N PHE A 120 -1.74 -2.31 1.96
CA PHE A 120 -0.94 -3.44 2.44
C PHE A 120 -1.46 -4.76 1.88
N GLY A 121 -2.77 -4.98 1.91
CA GLY A 121 -3.37 -6.20 1.36
C GLY A 121 -3.07 -6.39 -0.12
N ASP A 122 -3.18 -5.31 -0.88
CA ASP A 122 -2.85 -5.30 -2.30
C ASP A 122 -1.38 -5.65 -2.53
N MET A 123 -0.47 -5.02 -1.81
CA MET A 123 0.97 -5.27 -1.97
C MET A 123 1.37 -6.67 -1.54
N PHE A 124 0.91 -7.14 -0.38
CA PHE A 124 1.28 -8.45 0.15
C PHE A 124 0.82 -9.61 -0.73
N GLU A 125 -0.40 -9.52 -1.26
CA GLU A 125 -0.92 -10.56 -2.15
C GLU A 125 -0.31 -10.50 -3.56
N LYS A 126 0.13 -9.33 -4.02
CA LYS A 126 0.86 -9.22 -5.28
C LYS A 126 2.20 -9.96 -5.27
N THR A 127 2.82 -10.12 -4.11
CA THR A 127 4.07 -10.90 -4.01
C THR A 127 3.84 -12.40 -4.18
N VAL A 128 2.62 -12.88 -3.95
CA VAL A 128 2.22 -14.27 -4.16
C VAL A 128 1.83 -14.53 -5.61
N ASP A 129 1.32 -13.52 -6.29
CA ASP A 129 0.92 -13.62 -7.70
C ASP A 129 2.16 -13.54 -8.61
N LYS A 130 2.50 -14.68 -9.21
CA LYS A 130 3.66 -14.80 -10.10
C LYS A 130 3.61 -13.89 -11.33
N LYS A 131 2.42 -13.44 -11.72
CA LYS A 131 2.25 -12.55 -12.88
C LYS A 131 2.78 -11.14 -12.66
N THR A 132 2.92 -10.70 -11.41
CA THR A 132 3.37 -9.34 -11.08
C THR A 132 4.86 -9.13 -11.27
N GLY A 133 5.64 -10.20 -11.34
CA GLY A 133 7.11 -10.11 -11.39
C GLY A 133 7.76 -9.67 -10.09
N VAL A 134 6.97 -9.51 -9.02
CA VAL A 134 7.47 -9.28 -7.67
C VAL A 134 7.30 -10.57 -6.86
N GLY A 135 8.17 -10.80 -5.92
CA GLY A 135 8.14 -12.02 -5.12
C GLY A 135 8.47 -11.77 -3.66
N ASP A 136 8.37 -12.82 -2.88
CA ASP A 136 8.66 -12.78 -1.45
C ASP A 136 10.09 -12.33 -1.13
N LYS A 137 11.03 -12.59 -2.02
CA LYS A 137 12.42 -12.13 -1.87
C LYS A 137 12.50 -10.60 -1.78
N LEU A 138 11.73 -9.90 -2.61
CA LEU A 138 11.67 -8.43 -2.60
C LEU A 138 11.04 -7.94 -1.29
N LEU A 139 9.95 -8.58 -0.86
CA LEU A 139 9.27 -8.24 0.39
C LEU A 139 10.19 -8.47 1.61
N LYS A 140 10.97 -9.54 1.63
CA LYS A 140 11.98 -9.78 2.68
C LYS A 140 13.01 -8.64 2.76
N LYS A 141 13.46 -8.14 1.62
CA LYS A 141 14.39 -6.99 1.59
C LYS A 141 13.74 -5.72 2.15
N ILE A 142 12.46 -5.49 1.85
CA ILE A 142 11.70 -4.37 2.41
C ILE A 142 11.65 -4.48 3.93
N MET A 143 11.37 -5.66 4.47
CA MET A 143 11.34 -5.90 5.92
C MET A 143 12.69 -5.63 6.60
N LYS A 144 13.77 -5.74 5.87
CA LYS A 144 15.13 -5.41 6.36
C LYS A 144 15.47 -3.92 6.22
N GLY A 145 14.59 -3.12 5.61
CA GLY A 145 14.79 -1.70 5.44
C GLY A 145 15.47 -1.28 4.16
N ASP A 146 15.55 -2.17 3.17
CA ASP A 146 16.14 -1.87 1.86
C ASP A 146 15.23 -0.94 1.06
N LYS A 147 15.59 0.33 0.99
CA LYS A 147 14.80 1.37 0.29
C LYS A 147 14.79 1.19 -1.22
N GLU A 148 15.83 0.63 -1.81
CA GLU A 148 15.83 0.29 -3.24
C GLU A 148 14.78 -0.80 -3.52
N ALA A 149 14.66 -1.79 -2.62
CA ALA A 149 13.62 -2.81 -2.72
C ALA A 149 12.21 -2.19 -2.60
N MET A 150 12.03 -1.22 -1.70
CA MET A 150 10.78 -0.47 -1.58
C MET A 150 10.44 0.25 -2.88
N LEU A 151 11.41 0.92 -3.50
CA LEU A 151 11.23 1.59 -4.78
C LEU A 151 10.86 0.60 -5.90
N GLN A 152 11.50 -0.57 -5.93
CA GLN A 152 11.18 -1.62 -6.91
C GLN A 152 9.74 -2.13 -6.73
N MET A 153 9.31 -2.35 -5.49
CA MET A 153 7.93 -2.76 -5.20
C MET A 153 6.93 -1.69 -5.65
N TYR A 154 7.20 -0.44 -5.35
CA TYR A 154 6.40 0.69 -5.80
C TYR A 154 6.25 0.71 -7.32
N LYS A 155 7.35 0.55 -8.04
CA LYS A 155 7.36 0.57 -9.51
C LYS A 155 6.63 -0.61 -10.14
N LYS A 156 6.78 -1.80 -9.57
CA LYS A 156 6.30 -3.05 -10.18
C LYS A 156 4.91 -3.45 -9.72
N ALA A 157 4.57 -3.14 -8.48
CA ALA A 157 3.33 -3.60 -7.88
C ALA A 157 2.30 -2.48 -7.70
N HIS A 158 2.70 -1.32 -7.24
CA HIS A 158 1.77 -0.19 -7.08
C HIS A 158 1.50 0.51 -8.42
N HIS A 159 2.53 0.70 -9.23
CA HIS A 159 2.37 1.15 -10.61
C HIS A 159 2.63 -0.02 -11.56
N THR A 160 1.55 -0.60 -12.09
CA THR A 160 1.66 -1.74 -13.02
C THR A 160 2.07 -1.33 -14.42
N GLY A 161 2.08 -0.04 -14.71
CA GLY A 161 2.53 0.54 -15.96
C GLY A 161 3.91 1.18 -15.85
N LYS A 162 4.47 1.55 -17.00
CA LYS A 162 5.74 2.28 -17.04
C LYS A 162 5.56 3.69 -16.51
N LEU A 163 6.30 4.05 -15.45
CA LEU A 163 6.29 5.41 -14.94
C LEU A 163 6.93 6.39 -15.93
N PRO A 164 6.30 7.56 -16.17
CA PRO A 164 6.96 8.63 -16.93
C PRO A 164 8.29 9.03 -16.27
N PRO A 165 9.27 9.52 -17.06
CA PRO A 165 10.60 9.88 -16.49
C PRO A 165 10.55 10.83 -15.29
N GLU A 166 9.67 11.84 -15.32
CA GLU A 166 9.54 12.80 -14.22
C GLU A 166 8.95 12.14 -12.96
N ALA A 167 7.95 11.26 -13.11
CA ALA A 167 7.39 10.52 -11.99
C ALA A 167 8.40 9.56 -11.39
N LEU A 168 9.20 8.89 -12.22
CA LEU A 168 10.28 8.01 -11.75
C LEU A 168 11.34 8.79 -10.99
N LYS A 169 11.76 9.94 -11.49
CA LYS A 169 12.73 10.82 -10.84
C LYS A 169 12.23 11.28 -9.46
N ASN A 170 10.95 11.66 -9.39
CA ASN A 170 10.31 12.04 -8.13
C ASN A 170 10.26 10.87 -7.14
N ALA A 171 9.88 9.69 -7.61
CA ALA A 171 9.84 8.49 -6.78
C ALA A 171 11.24 8.13 -6.23
N ARG A 172 12.25 8.13 -7.08
CA ARG A 172 13.64 7.87 -6.65
C ARG A 172 14.07 8.85 -5.57
N ARG A 173 13.78 10.12 -5.75
CA ARG A 173 14.13 11.15 -4.75
C ARG A 173 13.45 10.88 -3.41
N ASN A 174 12.15 10.56 -3.41
CA ASN A 174 11.39 10.33 -2.18
C ASN A 174 11.78 9.02 -1.49
N PHE A 175 11.92 7.93 -2.23
CA PHE A 175 12.25 6.63 -1.65
C PHE A 175 13.70 6.55 -1.17
N LEU A 176 14.63 7.15 -1.88
CA LEU A 176 16.07 7.03 -1.60
C LEU A 176 16.63 8.20 -0.81
N LYS A 177 15.81 9.15 -0.38
CA LYS A 177 16.23 10.30 0.42
C LYS A 177 16.94 9.83 1.69
N GLY A 178 18.15 10.36 1.91
CA GLY A 178 18.95 10.02 3.08
C GLY A 178 19.70 8.70 3.00
N THR A 179 19.58 7.95 1.88
CA THR A 179 20.45 6.80 1.62
C THR A 179 21.74 7.27 0.96
N LYS A 180 22.84 6.76 1.46
CA LYS A 180 24.14 6.96 0.82
C LYS A 180 24.38 5.96 -0.28
#